data_d808b6ef0d41a8d23675dd3f9f770136
#
_entry.id   d808b6ef0d41a8d23675dd3f9f770136
#
_cell.length_a   1.000
_cell.length_b   1.000
_cell.length_c   1.000
_cell.angle_alpha   90.00
_cell.angle_beta   90.00
_cell.angle_gamma   90.00
#
_symmetry.space_group_name_H-M   'P 1'
#
loop_
_entity.id
_entity.type
_entity.pdbx_description
1 polymer ?
#
loop_
_entity_poly.entity_id
_entity_poly.type
_entity_poly.pdbx_seq_one_letter_code
_entity_poly.pdbx_strand_id
1 'polypeptide(L)'
;MPTYKKPKYTTAQSQEIKMRALEVLVNSTVAMTIDEIQKADLCLSGATSQKIARELGDLAEFGMIEKIKNKAGRMTYMSIETAERYRSIVSPRKEQV
;
A
#
# COMPACT_ATOMS: atom_id res chain seq x y z
N MET A 1 -32.56 20.67 -1.73
CA MET A 1 -31.17 20.78 -2.02
C MET A 1 -30.43 19.52 -1.71
N PRO A 2 -29.81 18.96 -2.67
CA PRO A 2 -29.06 17.73 -2.41
C PRO A 2 -27.97 17.99 -1.42
N THR A 3 -27.83 17.05 -0.55
CA THR A 3 -26.81 17.15 0.45
C THR A 3 -25.52 16.58 -0.07
N TYR A 4 -25.14 17.07 -1.21
CA TYR A 4 -23.93 16.61 -1.81
C TYR A 4 -22.72 17.10 -1.01
N LYS A 5 -21.95 16.19 -0.51
CA LYS A 5 -20.78 16.54 0.24
C LYS A 5 -19.58 16.63 -0.68
N LYS A 6 -18.79 17.65 -0.50
CA LYS A 6 -17.56 17.73 -1.24
C LYS A 6 -16.63 16.63 -0.82
N PRO A 7 -15.89 16.04 -1.75
CA PRO A 7 -14.89 15.05 -1.38
C PRO A 7 -13.89 15.66 -0.39
N LYS A 8 -13.50 14.91 0.58
CA LYS A 8 -12.54 15.37 1.56
C LYS A 8 -11.19 15.62 0.92
N TYR A 9 -10.87 14.85 -0.11
CA TYR A 9 -9.60 14.97 -0.81
C TYR A 9 -9.85 15.30 -2.26
N THR A 10 -9.05 16.18 -2.82
CA THR A 10 -9.12 16.47 -4.24
C THR A 10 -8.48 15.34 -5.02
N THR A 11 -8.69 15.34 -6.33
CA THR A 11 -8.06 14.37 -7.19
C THR A 11 -6.54 14.44 -7.08
N ALA A 12 -6.01 15.66 -7.04
CA ALA A 12 -4.57 15.85 -6.93
C ALA A 12 -4.05 15.29 -5.61
N GLN A 13 -4.78 15.51 -4.52
CA GLN A 13 -4.38 14.98 -3.23
C GLN A 13 -4.44 13.47 -3.21
N SER A 14 -5.46 12.89 -3.82
CA SER A 14 -5.58 11.44 -3.90
C SER A 14 -4.42 10.84 -4.68
N GLN A 15 -4.05 11.47 -5.77
CA GLN A 15 -2.92 11.00 -6.57
C GLN A 15 -1.62 11.09 -5.79
N GLU A 16 -1.44 12.18 -5.06
CA GLU A 16 -0.23 12.33 -4.27
C GLU A 16 -0.14 11.27 -3.18
N ILE A 17 -1.25 11.01 -2.50
CA ILE A 17 -1.28 9.98 -1.47
C ILE A 17 -0.92 8.63 -2.08
N LYS A 18 -1.52 8.32 -3.22
CA LYS A 18 -1.26 7.07 -3.91
C LYS A 18 0.21 6.92 -4.27
N MET A 19 0.79 7.96 -4.85
CA MET A 19 2.18 7.89 -5.28
C MET A 19 3.14 7.79 -4.10
N ARG A 20 2.84 8.51 -3.03
CA ARG A 20 3.71 8.46 -1.86
C ARG A 20 3.63 7.12 -1.14
N ALA A 21 2.41 6.55 -1.08
CA ALA A 21 2.26 5.23 -0.50
C ALA A 21 3.03 4.20 -1.30
N LEU A 22 2.95 4.28 -2.62
CA LEU A 22 3.69 3.37 -3.48
C LEU A 22 5.19 3.53 -3.25
N GLU A 23 5.65 4.77 -3.16
CA GLU A 23 7.07 5.04 -2.95
C GLU A 23 7.57 4.45 -1.63
N VAL A 24 6.78 4.61 -0.57
CA VAL A 24 7.12 4.03 0.72
C VAL A 24 7.30 2.52 0.59
N LEU A 25 6.38 1.87 -0.11
CA LEU A 25 6.44 0.42 -0.25
C LEU A 25 7.56 -0.04 -1.15
N VAL A 26 7.83 0.70 -2.21
CA VAL A 26 8.94 0.36 -3.10
C VAL A 26 10.27 0.42 -2.36
N ASN A 27 10.39 1.37 -1.45
CA ASN A 27 11.62 1.53 -0.69
C ASN A 27 11.71 0.65 0.54
N SER A 28 10.67 -0.14 0.81
CA SER A 28 10.65 -1.01 1.97
C SER A 28 11.00 -2.43 1.56
N THR A 29 11.73 -3.12 2.42
CA THR A 29 12.07 -4.51 2.17
C THR A 29 11.12 -5.46 2.88
N VAL A 30 10.14 -4.94 3.60
CA VAL A 30 9.18 -5.75 4.34
C VAL A 30 7.78 -5.24 4.08
N ALA A 31 6.80 -6.11 4.29
CA ALA A 31 5.40 -5.69 4.20
C ALA A 31 5.08 -4.75 5.35
N MET A 32 4.23 -3.76 5.10
CA MET A 32 3.92 -2.72 6.07
C MET A 32 2.42 -2.63 6.29
N THR A 33 2.04 -2.37 7.55
CA THR A 33 0.65 -2.07 7.87
C THR A 33 0.36 -0.62 7.48
N ILE A 34 -0.92 -0.26 7.47
CA ILE A 34 -1.31 1.12 7.16
C ILE A 34 -0.70 2.09 8.16
N ASP A 35 -0.67 1.72 9.43
CA ASP A 35 -0.05 2.57 10.45
C ASP A 35 1.40 2.85 10.15
N GLU A 36 2.12 1.82 9.76
CA GLU A 36 3.53 1.98 9.43
C GLU A 36 3.74 2.85 8.22
N ILE A 37 2.90 2.63 7.20
CA ILE A 37 2.97 3.44 5.98
C ILE A 37 2.66 4.91 6.32
N GLN A 38 1.65 5.13 7.13
CA GLN A 38 1.25 6.47 7.52
C GLN A 38 2.36 7.22 8.23
N LYS A 39 3.11 6.53 9.08
CA LYS A 39 4.20 7.15 9.82
C LYS A 39 5.45 7.34 9.01
N ALA A 40 5.56 6.67 7.89
CA ALA A 40 6.78 6.71 7.10
C ALA A 40 6.92 7.95 6.23
N ASP A 41 5.85 8.73 6.06
CA ASP A 41 5.87 9.88 5.17
C ASP A 41 5.01 10.98 5.75
N LEU A 42 5.51 12.21 5.72
CA LEU A 42 4.81 13.36 6.29
C LEU A 42 3.47 13.62 5.61
N CYS A 43 3.43 13.47 4.31
CA CYS A 43 2.19 13.65 3.57
C CYS A 43 1.15 12.63 4.00
N LEU A 44 1.59 11.38 4.17
CA LEU A 44 0.68 10.32 4.58
C LEU A 44 0.25 10.45 6.02
N SER A 45 1.09 11.04 6.87
CA SER A 45 0.71 11.30 8.27
C SER A 45 -0.48 12.22 8.37
N GLY A 46 -0.66 13.07 7.38
CA GLY A 46 -1.79 13.99 7.37
C GLY A 46 -3.04 13.41 6.75
N ALA A 47 -2.99 12.20 6.24
CA ALA A 47 -4.15 11.55 5.63
C ALA A 47 -4.75 10.55 6.60
N THR A 48 -6.05 10.27 6.42
CA THR A 48 -6.70 9.27 7.27
C THR A 48 -6.29 7.87 6.84
N SER A 49 -6.37 6.95 7.80
CA SER A 49 -6.08 5.55 7.49
C SER A 49 -7.00 5.01 6.41
N GLN A 50 -8.27 5.42 6.46
CA GLN A 50 -9.23 4.97 5.46
C GLN A 50 -8.85 5.45 4.06
N LYS A 51 -8.39 6.68 3.96
CA LYS A 51 -7.99 7.21 2.66
C LYS A 51 -6.77 6.48 2.12
N ILE A 52 -5.80 6.24 2.99
CA ILE A 52 -4.60 5.50 2.59
C ILE A 52 -4.98 4.10 2.15
N ALA A 53 -5.87 3.44 2.90
CA ALA A 53 -6.31 2.09 2.55
C ALA A 53 -6.97 2.07 1.19
N ARG A 54 -7.75 3.09 0.88
CA ARG A 54 -8.44 3.17 -0.40
C ARG A 54 -7.46 3.29 -1.56
N GLU A 55 -6.47 4.16 -1.40
CA GLU A 55 -5.49 4.33 -2.46
C GLU A 55 -4.62 3.09 -2.62
N LEU A 56 -4.31 2.43 -1.51
CA LEU A 56 -3.58 1.17 -1.58
C LEU A 56 -4.41 0.09 -2.28
N GLY A 57 -5.72 0.11 -2.06
CA GLY A 57 -6.60 -0.81 -2.76
C GLY A 57 -6.54 -0.62 -4.26
N ASP A 58 -6.50 0.62 -4.71
CA ASP A 58 -6.36 0.92 -6.12
C ASP A 58 -5.04 0.41 -6.67
N LEU A 59 -3.97 0.63 -5.93
CA LEU A 59 -2.65 0.14 -6.37
C LEU A 59 -2.63 -1.38 -6.47
N ALA A 60 -3.30 -2.05 -5.54
CA ALA A 60 -3.36 -3.50 -5.57
C ALA A 60 -4.16 -3.98 -6.78
N GLU A 61 -5.22 -3.28 -7.12
CA GLU A 61 -6.01 -3.61 -8.30
C GLU A 61 -5.22 -3.45 -9.58
N PHE A 62 -4.35 -2.44 -9.61
CA PHE A 62 -3.50 -2.24 -10.79
C PHE A 62 -2.31 -3.20 -10.82
N GLY A 63 -2.16 -4.02 -9.79
CA GLY A 63 -1.08 -4.98 -9.76
C GLY A 63 0.26 -4.41 -9.37
N MET A 64 0.27 -3.24 -8.75
CA MET A 64 1.52 -2.59 -8.37
C MET A 64 1.98 -2.97 -6.97
N ILE A 65 1.08 -3.44 -6.14
CA ILE A 65 1.40 -3.89 -4.80
C ILE A 65 0.59 -5.14 -4.49
N GLU A 66 0.99 -5.84 -3.43
CA GLU A 66 0.25 -7.00 -2.94
C GLU A 66 -0.24 -6.73 -1.54
N LYS A 67 -1.43 -7.26 -1.26
CA LYS A 67 -2.01 -7.23 0.09
C LYS A 67 -1.81 -8.60 0.70
N ILE A 68 -1.24 -8.63 1.88
CA ILE A 68 -0.92 -9.89 2.55
C ILE A 68 -1.37 -9.79 4.00
N LYS A 69 -2.16 -10.74 4.44
CA LYS A 69 -2.56 -10.79 5.84
C LYS A 69 -1.44 -11.40 6.66
N ASN A 70 -1.02 -10.71 7.70
CA ASN A 70 0.05 -11.24 8.53
C ASN A 70 -0.52 -12.22 9.56
N LYS A 71 0.37 -12.76 10.39
CA LYS A 71 -0.03 -13.77 11.37
C LYS A 71 -1.02 -13.23 12.40
N ALA A 72 -0.96 -11.95 12.67
CA ALA A 72 -1.87 -11.32 13.61
C ALA A 72 -3.22 -11.01 12.98
N GLY A 73 -3.41 -11.32 11.71
CA GLY A 73 -4.66 -11.07 11.04
C GLY A 73 -4.77 -9.67 10.46
N ARG A 74 -3.70 -8.90 10.51
CA ARG A 74 -3.71 -7.55 9.98
C ARG A 74 -3.29 -7.55 8.52
N MET A 75 -3.90 -6.66 7.76
CA MET A 75 -3.54 -6.49 6.37
C MET A 75 -2.23 -5.73 6.26
N THR A 76 -1.30 -6.27 5.50
CA THR A 76 -0.05 -5.58 5.21
C THR A 76 0.08 -5.46 3.70
N TYR A 77 0.98 -4.58 3.29
CA TYR A 77 1.15 -4.24 1.88
C TYR A 77 2.62 -4.23 1.53
N MET A 78 2.94 -4.66 0.31
CA MET A 78 4.31 -4.57 -0.19
C MET A 78 4.28 -4.40 -1.69
N SER A 79 5.35 -3.83 -2.25
CA SER A 79 5.42 -3.65 -3.68
C SER A 79 5.54 -5.01 -4.36
N ILE A 80 5.11 -5.06 -5.62
CA ILE A 80 5.19 -6.29 -6.39
C ILE A 80 6.64 -6.75 -6.51
N GLU A 81 7.54 -5.80 -6.72
CA GLU A 81 8.95 -6.11 -6.82
C GLU A 81 9.47 -6.80 -5.57
N THR A 82 9.11 -6.25 -4.41
CA THR A 82 9.53 -6.81 -3.13
C THR A 82 8.91 -8.18 -2.92
N ALA A 83 7.64 -8.31 -3.29
CA ALA A 83 6.94 -9.58 -3.12
C ALA A 83 7.57 -10.68 -3.97
N GLU A 84 7.93 -10.34 -5.19
CA GLU A 84 8.56 -11.31 -6.08
C GLU A 84 9.93 -11.72 -5.59
N ARG A 85 10.67 -10.75 -5.11
CA ARG A 85 11.99 -11.02 -4.55
C ARG A 85 11.88 -11.93 -3.34
N TYR A 86 10.89 -11.67 -2.50
CA TYR A 86 10.67 -12.47 -1.31
C TYR A 86 10.32 -13.91 -1.67
N ARG A 87 9.45 -14.10 -2.66
CA ARG A 87 9.09 -15.43 -3.11
C ARG A 87 10.27 -16.18 -3.65
N SER A 88 11.11 -15.48 -4.36
CA SER A 88 12.31 -16.06 -4.93
C SER A 88 13.24 -16.60 -3.85
N ILE A 89 13.32 -15.89 -2.73
CA ILE A 89 14.16 -16.29 -1.62
C ILE A 89 13.57 -17.47 -0.85
N VAL A 90 12.27 -17.45 -0.59
CA VAL A 90 11.66 -18.47 0.24
C VAL A 90 11.27 -19.73 -0.49
N SER A 91 11.17 -19.67 -1.81
CA SER A 91 10.75 -20.83 -2.58
C SER A 91 11.62 -21.10 -3.77
N PRO A 92 12.94 -21.00 -3.62
CA PRO A 92 13.79 -21.18 -4.80
C PRO A 92 13.82 -22.62 -5.29
N ARG A 93 13.53 -23.53 -4.40
CA ARG A 93 13.66 -24.91 -4.72
C ARG A 93 12.63 -25.43 -5.64
N LYS A 94 11.47 -24.85 -5.64
CA LYS A 94 10.41 -25.30 -6.49
C LYS A 94 10.70 -25.15 -7.94
N GLU A 95 11.50 -24.18 -8.26
CA GLU A 95 11.80 -23.93 -9.63
C GLU A 95 12.84 -24.81 -10.19
N GLN A 96 13.51 -25.51 -9.32
CA GLN A 96 14.58 -26.37 -9.78
C GLN A 96 14.11 -27.77 -10.06
N VAL A 97 12.90 -28.04 -9.77
CA VAL A 97 12.37 -29.38 -10.00
C VAL A 97 12.09 -29.66 -11.44
#